data_04020f44804a47a36fd238749eaaa365
#
_entry.id   04020f44804a47a36fd238749eaaa365
#
_cell.length_a   1.000
_cell.length_b   1.000
_cell.length_c   1.000
_cell.angle_alpha   90.00
_cell.angle_beta   90.00
_cell.angle_gamma   90.00
#
_symmetry.space_group_name_H-M   'P 1'
#
loop_
_entity.id
_entity.type
_entity.pdbx_description
1 polymer ?
#
loop_
_entity_poly.entity_id
_entity_poly.type
_entity_poly.pdbx_seq_one_letter_code
_entity_poly.pdbx_strand_id
1 'polypeptide(L)'
;MVARYRGSGARRSPGVSESATRARRWGPRFILPIVIPAFVNDAAGTAPAAKRALEEAGGFEIHAIPPNALESSIRSAMASKPARIAVAGGDGTVGTAARVLCGTDTALAVLPGGTLNHFARDHGIPIDPQQAAAIAIDGEIGRADVAYVDEYLFLNTSSVGAYVAYVRLRKRVQRYVGYRIASLLAALRMFISMRSVMLELDVKGERRIYSTPIVFIGVGERETRSPTLGNRVAGGRQCLHVIVVRERRAARLLVVALDAATRGLDSVAHTPELDSFMVDSCTIRMGGRQHHVAIDGEIVMLGMPLQYRLSKDALRIVVPAEPAKSAA
;
A
#
# COMPACT_ATOMS: atom_id res chain seq x y z
N MET A 1 87.28 -17.98 39.26
CA MET A 1 88.45 -17.10 38.93
C MET A 1 87.92 -15.85 38.30
N VAL A 2 87.70 -14.84 39.08
CA VAL A 2 88.28 -13.46 38.99
C VAL A 2 88.23 -12.91 37.53
N ALA A 3 87.56 -11.83 37.24
CA ALA A 3 87.80 -10.47 37.73
C ALA A 3 86.72 -9.48 37.25
N ARG A 4 86.52 -8.52 38.05
CA ARG A 4 85.84 -7.25 37.90
C ARG A 4 86.39 -6.42 36.71
N TYR A 5 85.56 -5.54 36.07
CA TYR A 5 85.85 -4.10 36.06
C TYR A 5 84.63 -3.21 35.82
N ARG A 6 84.64 -2.06 36.47
CA ARG A 6 83.67 -0.98 36.46
C ARG A 6 83.85 -0.08 35.20
N GLY A 7 82.77 0.53 34.74
CA GLY A 7 82.83 1.66 33.82
C GLY A 7 81.49 2.41 33.78
N SER A 8 81.46 3.58 34.43
CA SER A 8 80.33 4.54 34.48
C SER A 8 80.12 5.19 33.15
N GLY A 9 78.89 5.35 32.69
CA GLY A 9 78.51 6.09 31.49
C GLY A 9 77.12 6.67 31.64
N ALA A 10 77.02 7.99 31.66
CA ALA A 10 75.88 8.84 31.90
C ALA A 10 74.64 8.52 31.06
N ARG A 11 73.51 8.46 31.68
CA ARG A 11 72.19 8.40 31.05
C ARG A 11 71.83 9.76 30.44
N ARG A 12 71.71 9.85 29.15
CA ARG A 12 70.96 10.91 28.45
C ARG A 12 69.56 10.41 28.18
N SER A 13 68.56 11.06 28.75
CA SER A 13 67.13 10.88 28.50
C SER A 13 66.80 11.33 27.06
N PRO A 14 66.06 10.57 26.27
CA PRO A 14 65.53 11.06 25.00
C PRO A 14 64.28 11.89 25.33
N GLY A 15 64.22 13.06 24.74
CA GLY A 15 63.13 14.02 24.85
C GLY A 15 61.78 13.41 24.38
N VAL A 16 60.79 13.73 25.19
CA VAL A 16 59.37 13.47 24.85
C VAL A 16 59.00 14.41 23.72
N SER A 17 58.76 13.86 22.54
CA SER A 17 58.14 14.61 21.47
C SER A 17 56.63 14.75 21.78
N GLU A 18 56.23 15.97 22.15
CA GLU A 18 54.82 16.36 22.18
C GLU A 18 54.24 16.21 20.75
N SER A 19 53.61 15.07 20.50
CA SER A 19 52.72 14.97 19.37
C SER A 19 51.45 15.76 19.69
N ALA A 20 51.37 16.98 19.16
CA ALA A 20 50.19 17.84 19.21
C ALA A 20 49.01 17.09 18.59
N THR A 21 48.18 16.50 19.45
CA THR A 21 46.86 15.96 19.12
C THR A 21 46.01 17.14 18.68
N ARG A 22 45.96 17.38 17.35
CA ARG A 22 44.95 18.27 16.77
C ARG A 22 43.56 17.67 17.04
N ALA A 23 42.99 18.06 18.16
CA ALA A 23 41.54 17.90 18.43
C ALA A 23 40.80 18.60 17.28
N ARG A 24 40.24 17.79 16.33
CA ARG A 24 39.28 18.29 15.36
C ARG A 24 38.11 18.84 16.15
N ARG A 25 38.03 20.17 16.27
CA ARG A 25 36.82 20.85 16.70
C ARG A 25 35.72 20.51 15.72
N TRP A 26 34.85 19.56 16.07
CA TRP A 26 33.54 19.39 15.45
C TRP A 26 32.73 20.60 15.87
N GLY A 27 32.65 21.62 15.00
CA GLY A 27 31.67 22.68 15.16
C GLY A 27 30.26 22.06 15.14
N PRO A 28 29.26 22.69 15.74
CA PRO A 28 27.90 22.19 15.67
C PRO A 28 27.56 21.99 14.17
N ARG A 29 27.37 20.74 13.76
CA ARG A 29 26.70 20.46 12.49
C ARG A 29 25.30 21.06 12.65
N PHE A 30 25.05 22.18 12.02
CA PHE A 30 23.72 22.62 11.72
C PHE A 30 23.11 21.55 10.81
N ILE A 31 22.49 20.56 11.41
CA ILE A 31 21.56 19.68 10.71
C ILE A 31 20.38 20.58 10.42
N LEU A 32 20.31 21.08 9.17
CA LEU A 32 19.10 21.74 8.70
C LEU A 32 17.95 20.77 9.02
N PRO A 33 16.88 21.24 9.66
CA PRO A 33 15.76 20.36 9.94
C PRO A 33 15.33 19.70 8.62
N ILE A 34 15.26 18.38 8.59
CA ILE A 34 14.78 17.65 7.42
C ILE A 34 13.32 18.03 7.29
N VAL A 35 13.02 18.88 6.32
CA VAL A 35 11.64 19.26 6.01
C VAL A 35 11.07 18.22 5.06
N ILE A 36 9.99 17.56 5.47
CA ILE A 36 9.32 16.53 4.69
C ILE A 36 8.27 17.21 3.80
N PRO A 37 8.38 17.12 2.46
CA PRO A 37 7.31 17.58 1.58
C PRO A 37 6.02 16.81 1.88
N ALA A 38 4.93 17.53 2.15
CA ALA A 38 3.63 16.96 2.51
C ALA A 38 2.53 17.49 1.56
N PHE A 39 1.89 16.58 0.85
CA PHE A 39 0.85 16.91 -0.12
C PHE A 39 -0.52 16.52 0.43
N VAL A 40 -1.36 17.52 0.68
CA VAL A 40 -2.72 17.35 1.18
C VAL A 40 -3.70 17.48 0.01
N ASN A 41 -4.46 16.43 -0.25
CA ASN A 41 -5.54 16.46 -1.23
C ASN A 41 -6.68 17.34 -0.71
N ASP A 42 -6.83 18.53 -1.25
CA ASP A 42 -7.81 19.55 -0.81
C ASP A 42 -9.27 19.15 -1.05
N ALA A 43 -9.53 18.24 -1.99
CA ALA A 43 -10.85 17.67 -2.23
C ALA A 43 -11.26 16.60 -1.19
N ALA A 44 -10.36 16.16 -0.32
CA ALA A 44 -10.69 15.21 0.74
C ALA A 44 -11.41 15.90 1.90
N GLY A 45 -12.54 15.36 2.37
CA GLY A 45 -13.27 15.90 3.52
C GLY A 45 -12.46 15.98 4.82
N THR A 46 -11.37 15.22 4.92
CA THR A 46 -10.42 15.20 6.04
C THR A 46 -9.22 16.15 5.86
N ALA A 47 -9.12 16.86 4.73
CA ALA A 47 -8.00 17.74 4.45
C ALA A 47 -7.73 18.78 5.55
N PRO A 48 -8.73 19.46 6.16
CA PRO A 48 -8.48 20.40 7.25
C PRO A 48 -7.87 19.76 8.49
N ALA A 49 -8.30 18.53 8.83
CA ALA A 49 -7.78 17.80 9.98
C ALA A 49 -6.34 17.33 9.71
N ALA A 50 -6.06 16.80 8.54
CA ALA A 50 -4.72 16.37 8.14
C ALA A 50 -3.73 17.56 8.11
N LYS A 51 -4.15 18.71 7.54
CA LYS A 51 -3.33 19.91 7.51
C LYS A 51 -2.98 20.38 8.93
N ARG A 52 -3.95 20.44 9.82
CA ARG A 52 -3.74 20.82 11.22
C ARG A 52 -2.78 19.88 11.94
N ALA A 53 -2.94 18.56 11.74
CA ALA A 53 -2.06 17.56 12.33
C ALA A 53 -0.59 17.70 11.85
N LEU A 54 -0.39 18.02 10.57
CA LEU A 54 0.95 18.29 10.03
C LEU A 54 1.56 19.58 10.55
N GLU A 55 0.75 20.64 10.71
CA GLU A 55 1.17 21.93 11.27
C GLU A 55 1.58 21.76 12.75
N GLU A 56 0.78 21.04 13.55
CA GLU A 56 1.04 20.76 14.98
C GLU A 56 2.27 19.88 15.19
N ALA A 57 2.47 18.86 14.33
CA ALA A 57 3.65 17.99 14.39
C ALA A 57 4.94 18.71 13.98
N GLY A 58 4.86 19.70 13.10
CA GLY A 58 6.02 20.41 12.55
C GLY A 58 6.89 19.54 11.63
N GLY A 59 7.94 20.13 11.05
CA GLY A 59 8.87 19.40 10.18
C GLY A 59 8.35 19.08 8.78
N PHE A 60 7.23 19.67 8.35
CA PHE A 60 6.63 19.47 7.05
C PHE A 60 6.58 20.76 6.22
N GLU A 61 6.83 20.64 4.93
CA GLU A 61 6.48 21.64 3.92
C GLU A 61 5.13 21.25 3.31
N ILE A 62 4.06 21.96 3.72
CA ILE A 62 2.68 21.53 3.47
C ILE A 62 2.16 22.21 2.20
N HIS A 63 1.76 21.39 1.24
CA HIS A 63 1.14 21.80 -0.02
C HIS A 63 -0.30 21.26 -0.10
N ALA A 64 -1.29 22.15 0.00
CA ALA A 64 -2.67 21.80 -0.30
C ALA A 64 -2.87 21.86 -1.82
N ILE A 65 -3.21 20.76 -2.44
CA ILE A 65 -3.25 20.63 -3.90
C ILE A 65 -4.49 19.86 -4.35
N PRO A 66 -5.06 20.20 -5.52
CA PRO A 66 -6.13 19.42 -6.11
C PRO A 66 -5.63 18.05 -6.60
N PRO A 67 -6.51 17.02 -6.65
CA PRO A 67 -6.13 15.66 -7.02
C PRO A 67 -5.40 15.53 -8.35
N ASN A 68 -5.74 16.34 -9.33
CA ASN A 68 -5.15 16.33 -10.66
C ASN A 68 -3.72 16.91 -10.71
N ALA A 69 -3.30 17.69 -9.71
CA ALA A 69 -1.96 18.24 -9.60
C ALA A 69 -1.01 17.35 -8.75
N LEU A 70 -1.54 16.35 -8.05
CA LEU A 70 -0.76 15.55 -7.09
C LEU A 70 0.45 14.88 -7.73
N GLU A 71 0.26 14.22 -8.87
CA GLU A 71 1.33 13.49 -9.53
C GLU A 71 2.48 14.42 -9.96
N SER A 72 2.16 15.54 -10.61
CA SER A 72 3.16 16.52 -11.04
C SER A 72 3.88 17.17 -9.87
N SER A 73 3.17 17.47 -8.79
CA SER A 73 3.75 18.07 -7.59
C SER A 73 4.73 17.11 -6.89
N ILE A 74 4.38 15.83 -6.75
CA ILE A 74 5.30 14.81 -6.21
C ILE A 74 6.52 14.66 -7.11
N ARG A 75 6.33 14.57 -8.43
CA ARG A 75 7.46 14.48 -9.39
C ARG A 75 8.41 15.67 -9.26
N SER A 76 7.88 16.88 -9.07
CA SER A 76 8.69 18.09 -8.85
C SER A 76 9.47 18.01 -7.53
N ALA A 77 8.84 17.56 -6.44
CA ALA A 77 9.50 17.40 -5.15
C ALA A 77 10.62 16.34 -5.19
N MET A 78 10.48 15.32 -6.04
CA MET A 78 11.52 14.28 -6.22
C MET A 78 12.84 14.82 -6.76
N ALA A 79 12.86 16.02 -7.34
CA ALA A 79 14.11 16.65 -7.81
C ALA A 79 15.11 16.90 -6.66
N SER A 80 14.62 17.16 -5.44
CA SER A 80 15.44 17.32 -4.23
C SER A 80 15.82 16.00 -3.57
N LYS A 81 15.35 14.84 -4.09
CA LYS A 81 15.56 13.49 -3.55
C LYS A 81 15.27 13.40 -2.04
N PRO A 82 14.08 13.78 -1.60
CA PRO A 82 13.74 13.74 -0.19
C PRO A 82 13.75 12.29 0.32
N ALA A 83 14.17 12.09 1.57
CA ALA A 83 14.13 10.76 2.19
C ALA A 83 12.69 10.25 2.36
N ARG A 84 11.74 11.17 2.58
CA ARG A 84 10.31 10.89 2.77
C ARG A 84 9.46 11.92 2.03
N ILE A 85 8.31 11.47 1.55
CA ILE A 85 7.22 12.34 1.08
C ILE A 85 5.95 11.91 1.81
N ALA A 86 5.26 12.86 2.43
CA ALA A 86 3.97 12.63 3.08
C ALA A 86 2.82 12.94 2.11
N VAL A 87 1.77 12.10 2.13
CA VAL A 87 0.53 12.38 1.39
C VAL A 87 -0.67 12.21 2.32
N ALA A 88 -1.58 13.17 2.29
CA ALA A 88 -2.82 13.12 3.04
C ALA A 88 -4.02 12.98 2.08
N GLY A 89 -4.76 11.88 2.23
CA GLY A 89 -5.92 11.59 1.39
C GLY A 89 -6.37 10.14 1.45
N GLY A 90 -7.28 9.76 0.58
CA GLY A 90 -7.78 8.39 0.46
C GLY A 90 -6.90 7.48 -0.41
N ASP A 91 -7.35 6.23 -0.61
CA ASP A 91 -6.62 5.21 -1.37
C ASP A 91 -6.21 5.68 -2.78
N GLY A 92 -7.01 6.50 -3.47
CA GLY A 92 -6.64 7.07 -4.76
C GLY A 92 -5.46 8.05 -4.69
N THR A 93 -5.37 8.87 -3.62
CA THR A 93 -4.24 9.77 -3.35
C THR A 93 -2.97 8.96 -3.10
N VAL A 94 -3.08 7.93 -2.26
CA VAL A 94 -1.98 7.00 -1.95
C VAL A 94 -1.52 6.26 -3.20
N GLY A 95 -2.44 5.75 -4.02
CA GLY A 95 -2.13 5.08 -5.29
C GLY A 95 -1.40 5.98 -6.29
N THR A 96 -1.79 7.27 -6.36
CA THR A 96 -1.10 8.26 -7.21
C THR A 96 0.34 8.49 -6.73
N ALA A 97 0.54 8.66 -5.43
CA ALA A 97 1.88 8.81 -4.85
C ALA A 97 2.74 7.54 -5.06
N ALA A 98 2.15 6.37 -4.86
CA ALA A 98 2.83 5.10 -5.07
C ALA A 98 3.33 4.92 -6.51
N ARG A 99 2.55 5.33 -7.52
CA ARG A 99 2.99 5.29 -8.93
C ARG A 99 4.25 6.12 -9.20
N VAL A 100 4.41 7.23 -8.50
CA VAL A 100 5.62 8.09 -8.64
C VAL A 100 6.79 7.56 -7.85
N LEU A 101 6.54 7.03 -6.64
CA LEU A 101 7.59 6.67 -5.68
C LEU A 101 8.06 5.21 -5.80
N CYS A 102 7.28 4.35 -6.47
CA CYS A 102 7.65 2.95 -6.65
C CYS A 102 9.02 2.81 -7.35
N GLY A 103 9.89 1.98 -6.77
CA GLY A 103 11.25 1.77 -7.28
C GLY A 103 12.23 2.91 -6.97
N THR A 104 11.84 3.93 -6.20
CA THR A 104 12.74 5.00 -5.75
C THR A 104 13.21 4.78 -4.31
N ASP A 105 14.18 5.60 -3.88
CA ASP A 105 14.69 5.58 -2.50
C ASP A 105 13.85 6.41 -1.52
N THR A 106 12.91 7.21 -2.01
CA THR A 106 12.01 8.03 -1.20
C THR A 106 10.90 7.19 -0.59
N ALA A 107 10.70 7.28 0.72
CA ALA A 107 9.64 6.57 1.41
C ALA A 107 8.32 7.37 1.40
N LEU A 108 7.23 6.67 1.14
CA LEU A 108 5.87 7.20 1.21
C LEU A 108 5.35 7.18 2.65
N ALA A 109 5.10 8.33 3.23
CA ALA A 109 4.36 8.48 4.48
C ALA A 109 2.89 8.79 4.18
N VAL A 110 1.96 8.10 4.85
CA VAL A 110 0.53 8.20 4.57
C VAL A 110 -0.22 8.77 5.75
N LEU A 111 -0.99 9.83 5.52
CA LEU A 111 -2.02 10.32 6.43
C LEU A 111 -3.40 9.92 5.86
N PRO A 112 -4.06 8.90 6.45
CA PRO A 112 -5.28 8.35 5.90
C PRO A 112 -6.44 9.35 5.96
N GLY A 113 -7.02 9.70 4.82
CA GLY A 113 -8.09 10.69 4.73
C GLY A 113 -9.30 10.23 3.89
N GLY A 114 -9.36 8.97 3.53
CA GLY A 114 -10.44 8.37 2.76
C GLY A 114 -11.48 7.64 3.62
N THR A 115 -12.47 7.07 2.96
CA THR A 115 -13.53 6.28 3.63
C THR A 115 -13.06 4.89 4.05
N LEU A 116 -12.24 4.22 3.25
CA LEU A 116 -11.82 2.83 3.47
C LEU A 116 -10.38 2.73 3.99
N ASN A 117 -9.46 3.49 3.40
CA ASN A 117 -8.04 3.54 3.77
C ASN A 117 -7.42 2.13 3.85
N HIS A 118 -7.68 1.31 2.82
CA HIS A 118 -7.22 -0.08 2.77
C HIS A 118 -5.70 -0.18 2.93
N PHE A 119 -4.96 0.62 2.16
CA PHE A 119 -3.50 0.60 2.21
C PHE A 119 -2.96 0.91 3.62
N ALA A 120 -3.50 1.95 4.27
CA ALA A 120 -3.07 2.32 5.61
C ALA A 120 -3.35 1.21 6.63
N ARG A 121 -4.53 0.61 6.57
CA ARG A 121 -4.92 -0.51 7.44
C ARG A 121 -4.06 -1.75 7.24
N ASP A 122 -3.78 -2.09 5.98
CA ASP A 122 -2.94 -3.23 5.60
C ASP A 122 -1.49 -3.10 6.15
N HIS A 123 -1.05 -1.87 6.44
CA HIS A 123 0.29 -1.55 6.94
C HIS A 123 0.32 -1.01 8.39
N GLY A 124 -0.80 -1.14 9.12
CA GLY A 124 -0.87 -0.72 10.53
C GLY A 124 -0.77 0.78 10.76
N ILE A 125 -0.99 1.61 9.73
CA ILE A 125 -0.94 3.07 9.85
C ILE A 125 -2.26 3.56 10.48
N PRO A 126 -2.21 4.29 11.60
CA PRO A 126 -3.39 4.79 12.29
C PRO A 126 -4.24 5.71 11.42
N ILE A 127 -5.56 5.65 11.61
CA ILE A 127 -6.51 6.56 10.94
C ILE A 127 -6.51 7.95 11.56
N ASP A 128 -6.10 8.05 12.80
CA ASP A 128 -5.96 9.34 13.51
C ASP A 128 -4.87 10.20 12.87
N PRO A 129 -5.19 11.45 12.44
CA PRO A 129 -4.24 12.29 11.72
C PRO A 129 -3.00 12.68 12.52
N GLN A 130 -3.13 12.89 13.85
CA GLN A 130 -2.01 13.27 14.71
C GLN A 130 -1.02 12.11 14.85
N GLN A 131 -1.53 10.90 15.11
CA GLN A 131 -0.68 9.71 15.17
C GLN A 131 -0.02 9.41 13.83
N ALA A 132 -0.75 9.56 12.70
CA ALA A 132 -0.21 9.36 11.37
C ALA A 132 0.89 10.40 11.03
N ALA A 133 0.73 11.66 11.44
CA ALA A 133 1.75 12.70 11.28
C ALA A 133 3.01 12.41 12.10
N ALA A 134 2.86 11.96 13.34
CA ALA A 134 4.00 11.55 14.18
C ALA A 134 4.77 10.37 13.54
N ILE A 135 4.05 9.35 13.04
CA ILE A 135 4.66 8.23 12.32
C ILE A 135 5.37 8.70 11.05
N ALA A 136 4.81 9.66 10.31
CA ALA A 136 5.46 10.21 9.12
C ALA A 136 6.85 10.81 9.42
N ILE A 137 7.06 11.34 10.63
CA ILE A 137 8.35 11.87 11.09
C ILE A 137 9.25 10.76 11.64
N ASP A 138 8.75 10.01 12.63
CA ASP A 138 9.58 9.13 13.47
C ASP A 138 9.47 7.65 13.13
N GLY A 139 8.51 7.27 12.27
CA GLY A 139 8.27 5.89 11.90
C GLY A 139 9.45 5.23 11.18
N GLU A 140 9.45 3.92 11.13
CA GLU A 140 10.45 3.12 10.44
C GLU A 140 10.19 3.04 8.94
N ILE A 141 11.25 2.82 8.15
CA ILE A 141 11.14 2.59 6.72
C ILE A 141 10.89 1.10 6.49
N GLY A 142 9.65 0.78 6.21
CA GLY A 142 9.24 -0.54 5.73
C GLY A 142 9.19 -0.63 4.21
N ARG A 143 8.73 -1.78 3.72
CA ARG A 143 8.53 -2.04 2.30
C ARG A 143 7.14 -2.60 2.05
N ALA A 144 6.55 -2.21 0.94
CA ALA A 144 5.27 -2.72 0.49
C ALA A 144 5.38 -3.34 -0.89
N ASP A 145 4.63 -4.42 -1.08
CA ASP A 145 4.42 -5.01 -2.39
C ASP A 145 3.48 -4.13 -3.21
N VAL A 146 3.74 -4.07 -4.49
CA VAL A 146 2.83 -3.49 -5.47
C VAL A 146 2.54 -4.51 -6.56
N ALA A 147 1.43 -4.34 -7.25
CA ALA A 147 1.15 -5.17 -8.40
C ALA A 147 0.82 -4.32 -9.63
N TYR A 148 0.88 -4.97 -10.76
CA TYR A 148 0.57 -4.35 -12.03
C TYR A 148 -0.43 -5.21 -12.81
N VAL A 149 -1.30 -4.54 -13.53
CA VAL A 149 -1.98 -5.11 -14.69
C VAL A 149 -1.54 -4.31 -15.90
N ASP A 150 -0.81 -4.97 -16.80
CA ASP A 150 -0.06 -4.32 -17.88
C ASP A 150 0.87 -3.22 -17.30
N GLU A 151 0.65 -1.94 -17.64
CA GLU A 151 1.39 -0.79 -17.09
C GLU A 151 0.75 -0.17 -15.83
N TYR A 152 -0.46 -0.58 -15.46
CA TYR A 152 -1.22 0.05 -14.36
C TYR A 152 -0.86 -0.55 -13.01
N LEU A 153 -0.21 0.26 -12.16
CA LEU A 153 0.11 -0.11 -10.78
C LEU A 153 -1.15 -0.10 -9.90
N PHE A 154 -1.25 -1.09 -9.01
CA PHE A 154 -2.25 -1.11 -7.94
C PHE A 154 -1.65 -1.62 -6.62
N LEU A 155 -2.25 -1.17 -5.51
CA LEU A 155 -1.80 -1.45 -4.15
C LEU A 155 -2.68 -2.46 -3.42
N ASN A 156 -3.96 -2.50 -3.79
CA ASN A 156 -4.94 -3.30 -3.06
C ASN A 156 -5.54 -4.40 -3.93
N THR A 157 -6.36 -4.04 -4.90
CA THR A 157 -7.10 -5.03 -5.69
C THR A 157 -7.34 -4.59 -7.12
N SER A 158 -7.32 -5.56 -8.02
CA SER A 158 -7.89 -5.44 -9.35
C SER A 158 -9.00 -6.46 -9.55
N SER A 159 -9.96 -6.17 -10.43
CA SER A 159 -11.02 -7.12 -10.75
C SER A 159 -11.61 -6.94 -12.14
N VAL A 160 -12.13 -8.04 -12.66
CA VAL A 160 -12.86 -8.09 -13.93
C VAL A 160 -14.25 -8.71 -13.73
N GLY A 161 -15.20 -8.36 -14.61
CA GLY A 161 -16.57 -8.89 -14.55
C GLY A 161 -17.55 -7.98 -13.81
N ALA A 162 -18.49 -8.55 -13.07
CA ALA A 162 -19.62 -7.83 -12.46
C ALA A 162 -19.22 -6.70 -11.49
N TYR A 163 -18.05 -6.80 -10.84
CA TYR A 163 -17.59 -5.76 -9.92
C TYR A 163 -17.34 -4.40 -10.59
N VAL A 164 -17.00 -4.39 -11.87
CA VAL A 164 -16.89 -3.15 -12.65
C VAL A 164 -18.22 -2.40 -12.68
N ALA A 165 -19.33 -3.13 -12.87
CA ALA A 165 -20.67 -2.54 -12.85
C ALA A 165 -21.03 -1.97 -11.46
N TYR A 166 -20.64 -2.69 -10.40
CA TYR A 166 -20.77 -2.22 -9.01
C TYR A 166 -20.03 -0.90 -8.79
N VAL A 167 -18.74 -0.82 -9.13
CA VAL A 167 -17.92 0.38 -8.96
C VAL A 167 -18.51 1.57 -9.73
N ARG A 168 -18.97 1.33 -10.96
CA ARG A 168 -19.61 2.34 -11.80
C ARG A 168 -20.87 2.92 -11.18
N LEU A 169 -21.77 2.04 -10.72
CA LEU A 169 -23.04 2.46 -10.11
C LEU A 169 -22.79 3.16 -8.78
N ARG A 170 -21.93 2.60 -7.92
CA ARG A 170 -21.56 3.22 -6.64
C ARG A 170 -21.05 4.64 -6.85
N LYS A 171 -20.05 4.86 -7.74
CA LYS A 171 -19.51 6.20 -8.02
C LYS A 171 -20.57 7.19 -8.51
N ARG A 172 -21.52 6.71 -9.34
CA ARG A 172 -22.62 7.56 -9.84
C ARG A 172 -23.58 8.00 -8.74
N VAL A 173 -23.93 7.10 -7.83
CA VAL A 173 -24.98 7.30 -6.80
C VAL A 173 -24.40 7.91 -5.52
N GLN A 174 -23.14 7.66 -5.21
CA GLN A 174 -22.46 8.09 -3.99
C GLN A 174 -22.57 9.59 -3.72
N ARG A 175 -22.55 10.42 -4.77
CA ARG A 175 -22.66 11.88 -4.66
C ARG A 175 -24.01 12.36 -4.16
N TYR A 176 -25.06 11.51 -4.25
CA TYR A 176 -26.43 11.86 -3.84
C TYR A 176 -26.81 11.29 -2.49
N VAL A 177 -26.38 10.07 -2.18
CA VAL A 177 -26.83 9.34 -0.99
C VAL A 177 -25.69 8.89 -0.06
N GLY A 178 -24.48 9.32 -0.35
CA GLY A 178 -23.29 8.93 0.41
C GLY A 178 -22.81 7.51 0.11
N TYR A 179 -21.62 7.20 0.63
CA TYR A 179 -20.90 5.96 0.29
C TYR A 179 -21.64 4.69 0.67
N ARG A 180 -22.17 4.60 1.91
CA ARG A 180 -22.79 3.37 2.46
C ARG A 180 -24.04 2.97 1.68
N ILE A 181 -24.95 3.92 1.45
CA ILE A 181 -26.21 3.66 0.71
C ILE A 181 -25.90 3.37 -0.75
N ALA A 182 -25.00 4.14 -1.38
CA ALA A 182 -24.58 3.88 -2.75
C ALA A 182 -23.97 2.49 -2.91
N SER A 183 -23.15 2.03 -1.95
CA SER A 183 -22.55 0.70 -1.95
C SER A 183 -23.61 -0.40 -1.84
N LEU A 184 -24.59 -0.23 -0.96
CA LEU A 184 -25.70 -1.19 -0.82
C LEU A 184 -26.52 -1.30 -2.11
N LEU A 185 -26.94 -0.17 -2.70
CA LEU A 185 -27.70 -0.14 -3.94
C LEU A 185 -26.89 -0.73 -5.11
N ALA A 186 -25.60 -0.43 -5.19
CA ALA A 186 -24.72 -0.97 -6.22
C ALA A 186 -24.51 -2.48 -6.05
N ALA A 187 -24.36 -2.97 -4.82
CA ALA A 187 -24.25 -4.39 -4.52
C ALA A 187 -25.53 -5.14 -4.92
N LEU A 188 -26.70 -4.64 -4.50
CA LEU A 188 -27.99 -5.24 -4.87
C LEU A 188 -28.16 -5.28 -6.40
N ARG A 189 -27.86 -4.18 -7.09
CA ARG A 189 -27.93 -4.13 -8.56
C ARG A 189 -26.95 -5.08 -9.22
N MET A 190 -25.73 -5.20 -8.68
CA MET A 190 -24.74 -6.15 -9.16
C MET A 190 -25.25 -7.58 -9.07
N PHE A 191 -25.79 -7.99 -7.89
CA PHE A 191 -26.35 -9.33 -7.69
C PHE A 191 -27.48 -9.64 -8.67
N ILE A 192 -28.41 -8.69 -8.89
CA ILE A 192 -29.56 -8.88 -9.79
C ILE A 192 -29.12 -8.98 -11.26
N SER A 193 -28.11 -8.21 -11.66
CA SER A 193 -27.64 -8.11 -13.06
C SER A 193 -26.39 -8.93 -13.36
N MET A 194 -25.96 -9.80 -12.45
CA MET A 194 -24.75 -10.58 -12.57
C MET A 194 -24.81 -11.53 -13.77
N ARG A 195 -23.89 -11.38 -14.70
CA ARG A 195 -23.70 -12.25 -15.85
C ARG A 195 -22.33 -12.88 -15.76
N SER A 196 -22.27 -14.19 -15.99
CA SER A 196 -20.99 -14.87 -16.10
C SER A 196 -20.33 -14.54 -17.44
N VAL A 197 -19.04 -14.36 -17.39
CA VAL A 197 -18.17 -14.20 -18.56
C VAL A 197 -17.28 -15.43 -18.68
N MET A 198 -17.04 -15.86 -19.92
CA MET A 198 -16.04 -16.89 -20.21
C MET A 198 -14.66 -16.23 -20.18
N LEU A 199 -13.76 -16.79 -19.39
CA LEU A 199 -12.37 -16.36 -19.35
C LEU A 199 -11.43 -17.56 -19.29
N GLU A 200 -10.25 -17.41 -19.86
CA GLU A 200 -9.11 -18.28 -19.69
C GLU A 200 -8.16 -17.63 -18.71
N LEU A 201 -7.85 -18.34 -17.64
CA LEU A 201 -6.85 -17.96 -16.64
C LEU A 201 -5.62 -18.85 -16.82
N ASP A 202 -4.49 -18.24 -17.14
CA ASP A 202 -3.20 -18.90 -17.19
C ASP A 202 -2.43 -18.60 -15.89
N VAL A 203 -2.18 -19.66 -15.14
CA VAL A 203 -1.44 -19.62 -13.88
C VAL A 203 -0.28 -20.60 -13.98
N LYS A 204 0.96 -20.12 -13.95
CA LYS A 204 2.18 -20.94 -14.04
C LYS A 204 2.22 -21.87 -15.27
N GLY A 205 1.64 -21.44 -16.40
CA GLY A 205 1.55 -22.23 -17.62
C GLY A 205 0.38 -23.22 -17.67
N GLU A 206 -0.40 -23.35 -16.59
CA GLU A 206 -1.65 -24.10 -16.61
C GLU A 206 -2.80 -23.20 -17.00
N ARG A 207 -3.47 -23.55 -18.09
CA ARG A 207 -4.65 -22.84 -18.59
C ARG A 207 -5.92 -23.46 -18.06
N ARG A 208 -6.75 -22.64 -17.46
CA ARG A 208 -8.06 -23.04 -16.93
C ARG A 208 -9.15 -22.14 -17.49
N ILE A 209 -10.23 -22.75 -17.96
CA ILE A 209 -11.37 -22.01 -18.51
C ILE A 209 -12.45 -21.91 -17.44
N TYR A 210 -12.89 -20.69 -17.17
CA TYR A 210 -13.94 -20.39 -16.22
C TYR A 210 -15.13 -19.71 -16.89
N SER A 211 -16.32 -20.07 -16.44
CA SER A 211 -17.50 -19.25 -16.61
C SER A 211 -17.81 -18.62 -15.25
N THR A 212 -17.40 -17.38 -15.06
CA THR A 212 -17.43 -16.71 -13.78
C THR A 212 -18.07 -15.34 -13.88
N PRO A 213 -18.84 -14.89 -12.86
CA PRO A 213 -19.32 -13.51 -12.82
C PRO A 213 -18.22 -12.54 -12.45
N ILE A 214 -17.16 -12.98 -11.73
CA ILE A 214 -16.16 -12.07 -11.17
C ILE A 214 -14.85 -12.79 -10.85
N VAL A 215 -13.75 -12.12 -11.16
CA VAL A 215 -12.41 -12.47 -10.68
C VAL A 215 -11.83 -11.29 -9.92
N PHE A 216 -11.29 -11.55 -8.73
CA PHE A 216 -10.51 -10.60 -7.94
C PHE A 216 -9.05 -11.00 -7.93
N ILE A 217 -8.18 -10.01 -8.00
CA ILE A 217 -6.74 -10.15 -7.86
C ILE A 217 -6.28 -9.18 -6.77
N GLY A 218 -5.87 -9.72 -5.63
CA GLY A 218 -5.39 -8.95 -4.48
C GLY A 218 -3.87 -8.92 -4.41
N VAL A 219 -3.31 -7.82 -3.91
CA VAL A 219 -1.89 -7.71 -3.54
C VAL A 219 -1.71 -8.30 -2.16
N GLY A 220 -0.83 -9.30 -2.02
CA GLY A 220 -0.68 -10.08 -0.80
C GLY A 220 -1.79 -11.10 -0.59
N GLU A 221 -1.57 -12.01 0.33
CA GLU A 221 -2.57 -13.00 0.73
C GLU A 221 -3.80 -12.31 1.31
N ARG A 222 -4.99 -12.69 0.83
CA ARG A 222 -6.27 -12.13 1.26
C ARG A 222 -7.10 -13.15 1.99
N GLU A 223 -7.79 -12.72 3.04
CA GLU A 223 -8.74 -13.55 3.75
C GLU A 223 -9.86 -14.01 2.81
N THR A 224 -10.07 -15.30 2.76
CA THR A 224 -11.17 -15.92 1.99
C THR A 224 -12.35 -16.30 2.88
N ARG A 225 -12.21 -16.11 4.19
CA ARG A 225 -13.24 -16.38 5.19
C ARG A 225 -13.85 -15.09 5.70
N SER A 226 -15.11 -15.15 6.07
CA SER A 226 -15.81 -14.07 6.75
C SER A 226 -15.48 -14.06 8.27
N PRO A 227 -15.45 -12.91 8.96
CA PRO A 227 -15.89 -11.54 8.57
C PRO A 227 -14.86 -10.73 7.80
N THR A 228 -13.67 -11.23 7.60
CA THR A 228 -12.50 -10.49 7.11
C THR A 228 -12.26 -10.67 5.62
N LEU A 229 -13.26 -11.22 4.90
CA LEU A 229 -13.17 -11.52 3.47
C LEU A 229 -12.62 -10.34 2.66
N GLY A 230 -11.50 -10.57 1.98
CA GLY A 230 -10.81 -9.59 1.17
C GLY A 230 -9.80 -8.72 1.92
N ASN A 231 -9.75 -8.76 3.26
CA ASN A 231 -8.70 -8.10 4.03
C ASN A 231 -7.35 -8.80 3.77
N ARG A 232 -6.25 -8.08 3.93
CA ARG A 232 -4.92 -8.67 3.85
C ARG A 232 -4.65 -9.52 5.10
N VAL A 233 -4.09 -10.70 4.90
CA VAL A 233 -3.65 -11.57 6.01
C VAL A 233 -2.40 -10.96 6.63
N ALA A 234 -2.43 -10.66 7.93
CA ALA A 234 -1.26 -10.17 8.64
C ALA A 234 -0.13 -11.22 8.62
N GLY A 235 1.06 -10.83 8.16
CA GLY A 235 2.17 -11.77 7.98
C GLY A 235 1.94 -12.82 6.87
N GLY A 236 0.92 -12.65 6.04
CA GLY A 236 0.60 -13.52 4.91
C GLY A 236 1.65 -13.47 3.79
N ARG A 237 1.46 -14.32 2.79
CA ARG A 237 2.41 -14.45 1.67
C ARG A 237 2.46 -13.19 0.80
N GLN A 238 3.64 -12.85 0.33
CA GLN A 238 3.84 -11.89 -0.75
C GLN A 238 3.47 -12.59 -2.08
N CYS A 239 2.26 -12.34 -2.57
CA CYS A 239 1.72 -12.98 -3.78
C CYS A 239 0.66 -12.09 -4.44
N LEU A 240 0.30 -12.42 -5.67
CA LEU A 240 -1.02 -12.09 -6.20
C LEU A 240 -1.99 -13.17 -5.72
N HIS A 241 -3.02 -12.77 -5.00
CA HIS A 241 -4.09 -13.68 -4.60
C HIS A 241 -5.23 -13.58 -5.60
N VAL A 242 -5.29 -14.54 -6.53
CA VAL A 242 -6.33 -14.62 -7.56
C VAL A 242 -7.50 -15.43 -7.01
N ILE A 243 -8.67 -14.82 -6.95
CA ILE A 243 -9.90 -15.43 -6.46
C ILE A 243 -10.93 -15.43 -7.58
N VAL A 244 -11.37 -16.63 -7.98
CA VAL A 244 -12.37 -16.86 -9.04
C VAL A 244 -13.66 -17.36 -8.40
N VAL A 245 -14.76 -16.63 -8.63
CA VAL A 245 -16.08 -17.01 -8.12
C VAL A 245 -16.74 -17.98 -9.10
N ARG A 246 -16.97 -19.23 -8.70
CA ARG A 246 -17.56 -20.28 -9.55
C ARG A 246 -19.09 -20.25 -9.64
N GLU A 247 -19.74 -19.70 -8.63
CA GLU A 247 -21.19 -19.76 -8.51
C GLU A 247 -21.87 -18.86 -9.54
N ARG A 248 -22.74 -19.47 -10.33
CA ARG A 248 -23.54 -18.79 -11.38
C ARG A 248 -24.87 -18.25 -10.86
N ARG A 249 -25.31 -18.69 -9.66
CA ARG A 249 -26.61 -18.33 -9.12
C ARG A 249 -26.49 -17.13 -8.20
N ALA A 250 -26.79 -15.96 -8.72
CA ALA A 250 -26.82 -14.71 -7.95
C ALA A 250 -27.64 -14.84 -6.65
N ALA A 251 -28.73 -15.64 -6.68
CA ALA A 251 -29.54 -15.91 -5.48
C ALA A 251 -28.73 -16.59 -4.36
N ARG A 252 -27.82 -17.50 -4.68
CA ARG A 252 -27.01 -18.21 -3.67
C ARG A 252 -25.95 -17.31 -3.06
N LEU A 253 -25.30 -16.47 -3.86
CA LEU A 253 -24.38 -15.45 -3.36
C LEU A 253 -25.09 -14.38 -2.54
N LEU A 254 -26.34 -14.05 -2.89
CA LEU A 254 -27.18 -13.15 -2.09
C LEU A 254 -27.55 -13.77 -0.74
N VAL A 255 -27.91 -15.06 -0.71
CA VAL A 255 -28.19 -15.79 0.54
C VAL A 255 -26.94 -15.82 1.42
N VAL A 256 -25.78 -16.11 0.87
CA VAL A 256 -24.49 -16.09 1.57
C VAL A 256 -24.20 -14.70 2.14
N ALA A 257 -24.41 -13.64 1.35
CA ALA A 257 -24.21 -12.27 1.80
C ALA A 257 -25.23 -11.84 2.87
N LEU A 258 -26.47 -12.30 2.76
CA LEU A 258 -27.54 -12.00 3.73
C LEU A 258 -27.35 -12.79 5.03
N ASP A 259 -26.96 -14.05 4.95
CA ASP A 259 -26.64 -14.89 6.11
C ASP A 259 -25.43 -14.33 6.86
N ALA A 260 -24.41 -13.88 6.13
CA ALA A 260 -23.29 -13.14 6.66
C ALA A 260 -23.70 -11.85 7.39
N ALA A 261 -24.68 -11.13 6.86
CA ALA A 261 -25.17 -9.87 7.44
C ALA A 261 -26.07 -10.06 8.67
N THR A 262 -26.78 -11.19 8.78
CA THR A 262 -27.80 -11.41 9.81
C THR A 262 -27.36 -12.33 10.95
N ARG A 263 -26.50 -13.31 10.68
CA ARG A 263 -26.10 -14.33 11.68
C ARG A 263 -24.65 -14.21 12.13
N GLY A 264 -23.94 -13.16 11.67
CA GLY A 264 -22.51 -13.16 11.85
C GLY A 264 -21.85 -14.17 10.92
N LEU A 265 -20.66 -13.90 10.62
CA LEU A 265 -19.95 -14.39 9.44
C LEU A 265 -19.28 -15.75 9.66
N ASP A 266 -19.41 -16.35 10.84
CA ASP A 266 -18.87 -17.68 11.16
C ASP A 266 -19.61 -18.81 10.41
N SER A 267 -20.83 -18.58 9.96
CA SER A 267 -21.64 -19.56 9.24
C SER A 267 -21.22 -19.77 7.77
N VAL A 268 -20.45 -18.82 7.20
CA VAL A 268 -20.05 -18.82 5.78
C VAL A 268 -18.65 -19.38 5.56
N ALA A 269 -18.06 -20.01 6.55
CA ALA A 269 -16.64 -20.37 6.62
C ALA A 269 -16.13 -21.35 5.55
N HIS A 270 -17.00 -21.96 4.75
CA HIS A 270 -16.62 -22.88 3.68
C HIS A 270 -17.54 -22.67 2.47
N THR A 271 -17.17 -21.76 1.57
CA THR A 271 -17.81 -21.68 0.26
C THR A 271 -17.03 -22.54 -0.76
N PRO A 272 -17.55 -23.71 -1.16
CA PRO A 272 -16.93 -24.55 -2.20
C PRO A 272 -16.92 -23.89 -3.59
N GLU A 273 -17.30 -22.66 -3.65
CA GLU A 273 -17.61 -21.86 -4.85
C GLU A 273 -16.48 -20.92 -5.26
N LEU A 274 -15.37 -20.91 -4.49
CA LEU A 274 -14.21 -20.07 -4.77
C LEU A 274 -12.99 -20.90 -5.16
N ASP A 275 -12.41 -20.65 -6.32
CA ASP A 275 -11.05 -21.08 -6.61
C ASP A 275 -10.07 -19.97 -6.19
N SER A 276 -9.01 -20.35 -5.52
CA SER A 276 -8.01 -19.46 -4.97
C SER A 276 -6.62 -19.89 -5.40
N PHE A 277 -5.84 -18.93 -5.92
CA PHE A 277 -4.47 -19.14 -6.37
C PHE A 277 -3.55 -18.07 -5.79
N MET A 278 -2.42 -18.49 -5.24
CA MET A 278 -1.36 -17.61 -4.78
C MET A 278 -0.17 -17.72 -5.73
N VAL A 279 0.06 -16.66 -6.52
CA VAL A 279 1.03 -16.65 -7.61
C VAL A 279 1.78 -15.33 -7.69
N ASP A 280 2.90 -15.30 -8.38
CA ASP A 280 3.63 -14.04 -8.63
C ASP A 280 3.16 -13.36 -9.93
N SER A 281 2.55 -14.13 -10.85
CA SER A 281 1.98 -13.61 -12.09
C SER A 281 0.86 -14.48 -12.61
N CYS A 282 -0.05 -13.90 -13.38
CA CYS A 282 -1.06 -14.62 -14.14
C CYS A 282 -1.49 -13.84 -15.37
N THR A 283 -2.10 -14.53 -16.33
CA THR A 283 -2.67 -13.90 -17.52
C THR A 283 -4.15 -14.24 -17.62
N ILE A 284 -4.97 -13.22 -17.89
CA ILE A 284 -6.41 -13.38 -18.12
C ILE A 284 -6.73 -13.05 -19.55
N ARG A 285 -7.41 -13.98 -20.24
CA ARG A 285 -7.96 -13.78 -21.58
C ARG A 285 -9.47 -13.89 -21.56
N MET A 286 -10.14 -12.96 -22.21
CA MET A 286 -11.59 -12.95 -22.41
C MET A 286 -11.90 -12.65 -23.87
N GLY A 287 -13.11 -13.01 -24.32
CA GLY A 287 -13.58 -12.66 -25.65
C GLY A 287 -13.67 -11.14 -25.83
N GLY A 288 -13.35 -10.66 -27.05
CA GLY A 288 -13.29 -9.22 -27.34
C GLY A 288 -11.89 -8.63 -27.22
N ARG A 289 -11.72 -7.40 -27.74
CA ARG A 289 -10.40 -6.74 -27.78
C ARG A 289 -10.08 -5.94 -26.54
N GLN A 290 -11.09 -5.40 -25.89
CA GLN A 290 -10.92 -4.51 -24.71
C GLN A 290 -11.99 -4.81 -23.67
N HIS A 291 -11.61 -4.69 -22.42
CA HIS A 291 -12.51 -4.83 -21.27
C HIS A 291 -12.29 -3.77 -20.21
N HIS A 292 -13.35 -3.46 -19.51
CA HIS A 292 -13.24 -2.63 -18.32
C HIS A 292 -12.67 -3.46 -17.16
N VAL A 293 -11.64 -2.94 -16.53
CA VAL A 293 -10.97 -3.50 -15.35
C VAL A 293 -11.12 -2.49 -14.22
N ALA A 294 -11.50 -2.95 -13.04
CA ALA A 294 -11.46 -2.12 -11.85
C ALA A 294 -10.09 -2.29 -11.18
N ILE A 295 -9.42 -1.20 -10.87
CA ILE A 295 -8.08 -1.13 -10.29
C ILE A 295 -8.15 -0.17 -9.10
N ASP A 296 -7.95 -0.65 -7.87
CA ASP A 296 -8.08 0.13 -6.63
C ASP A 296 -9.36 1.00 -6.57
N GLY A 297 -10.47 0.46 -7.14
CA GLY A 297 -11.76 1.15 -7.21
C GLY A 297 -11.89 2.16 -8.34
N GLU A 298 -10.91 2.28 -9.24
CA GLU A 298 -11.00 3.02 -10.50
C GLU A 298 -11.28 2.08 -11.66
N ILE A 299 -11.94 2.58 -12.71
CA ILE A 299 -12.26 1.77 -13.89
C ILE A 299 -11.44 2.28 -15.05
N VAL A 300 -10.63 1.40 -15.62
CA VAL A 300 -9.86 1.62 -16.83
C VAL A 300 -10.29 0.65 -17.92
N MET A 301 -10.06 1.00 -19.17
CA MET A 301 -10.30 0.11 -20.32
C MET A 301 -8.94 -0.41 -20.78
N LEU A 302 -8.77 -1.74 -20.75
CA LEU A 302 -7.53 -2.42 -21.12
C LEU A 302 -7.72 -3.39 -22.26
N GLY A 303 -6.66 -3.58 -23.04
CA GLY A 303 -6.59 -4.59 -24.10
C GLY A 303 -6.48 -6.01 -23.55
N MET A 304 -6.85 -7.00 -24.35
CA MET A 304 -6.61 -8.41 -24.03
C MET A 304 -5.35 -8.92 -24.74
N PRO A 305 -4.56 -9.78 -24.09
CA PRO A 305 -4.73 -10.34 -22.75
C PRO A 305 -4.27 -9.40 -21.64
N LEU A 306 -4.87 -9.49 -20.43
CA LEU A 306 -4.42 -8.80 -19.22
C LEU A 306 -3.26 -9.55 -18.58
N GLN A 307 -2.14 -8.89 -18.39
CA GLN A 307 -0.94 -9.46 -17.76
C GLN A 307 -0.78 -8.92 -16.34
N TYR A 308 -0.97 -9.78 -15.35
CA TYR A 308 -0.78 -9.43 -13.95
C TYR A 308 0.58 -9.88 -13.45
N ARG A 309 1.26 -9.02 -12.70
CA ARG A 309 2.54 -9.33 -12.04
C ARG A 309 2.65 -8.64 -10.69
N LEU A 310 3.27 -9.32 -9.75
CA LEU A 310 3.67 -8.80 -8.46
C LEU A 310 5.08 -8.19 -8.55
N SER A 311 5.28 -7.08 -7.86
CA SER A 311 6.60 -6.51 -7.60
C SER A 311 6.77 -6.44 -6.08
N LYS A 312 7.54 -7.39 -5.54
CA LYS A 312 7.78 -7.52 -4.11
C LYS A 312 8.67 -6.38 -3.61
N ASP A 313 8.36 -5.86 -2.43
CA ASP A 313 9.14 -4.85 -1.73
C ASP A 313 9.48 -3.59 -2.56
N ALA A 314 8.64 -3.29 -3.58
CA ALA A 314 8.94 -2.28 -4.58
C ALA A 314 8.67 -0.83 -4.14
N LEU A 315 7.87 -0.65 -3.10
CA LEU A 315 7.53 0.66 -2.55
C LEU A 315 8.06 0.79 -1.12
N ARG A 316 8.91 1.79 -0.89
CA ARG A 316 9.30 2.17 0.48
C ARG A 316 8.17 2.94 1.14
N ILE A 317 7.81 2.58 2.37
CA ILE A 317 6.74 3.20 3.13
C ILE A 317 7.21 3.52 4.53
N VAL A 318 6.59 4.52 5.16
CA VAL A 318 6.81 4.81 6.59
C VAL A 318 5.71 4.11 7.38
N VAL A 319 6.11 3.27 8.33
CA VAL A 319 5.22 2.47 9.17
C VAL A 319 5.50 2.73 10.64
N PRO A 320 4.55 2.42 11.55
CA PRO A 320 4.84 2.43 12.98
C PRO A 320 6.05 1.55 13.28
N ALA A 321 6.91 1.99 14.20
CA ALA A 321 7.94 1.13 14.75
C ALA A 321 7.26 -0.09 15.44
N GLU A 322 7.74 -1.30 15.17
CA GLU A 322 7.26 -2.46 15.92
C GLU A 322 7.54 -2.21 17.41
N PRO A 323 6.55 -2.43 18.31
CA PRO A 323 6.83 -2.38 19.72
C PRO A 323 7.97 -3.38 20.01
N ALA A 324 9.05 -2.89 20.62
CA ALA A 324 10.18 -3.73 20.98
C ALA A 324 9.64 -5.00 21.64
N LYS A 325 9.89 -6.17 21.05
CA LYS A 325 9.51 -7.44 21.66
C LYS A 325 10.15 -7.44 23.05
N SER A 326 9.31 -7.28 24.07
CA SER A 326 9.73 -7.43 25.46
C SER A 326 10.45 -8.77 25.55
N ALA A 327 11.75 -8.73 25.80
CA ALA A 327 12.53 -9.93 26.07
C ALA A 327 11.93 -10.55 27.32
N ALA A 328 11.17 -11.62 27.13
CA ALA A 328 10.66 -12.47 28.22
C ALA A 328 11.69 -13.54 28.55
#